data_dd0a6ec70071aa1a57e911a7a36f4346
#
_entry.id   dd0a6ec70071aa1a57e911a7a36f4346
#
_cell.length_a   1.000
_cell.length_b   1.000
_cell.length_c   1.000
_cell.angle_alpha   90.00
_cell.angle_beta   90.00
_cell.angle_gamma   90.00
#
_symmetry.space_group_name_H-M   'P 1'
#
loop_
_entity.id
_entity.type
_entity.pdbx_description
1 polymer ?
#
loop_
_entity_poly.entity_id
_entity_poly.type
_entity_poly.pdbx_seq_one_letter_code
_entity_poly.pdbx_strand_id
1 'polypeptide(L)'
;MSVAPSPALPQQTAAEQVRSVLARALSLSLTLGGQAYDLLGAHTVGARGRITLHPPADTPLTDHLALAPADALDARIDLTDIAPTALRDRVRARVTLTGRLAPATPGDPGSLRLDLARVVLRTGTGTHEVAPGAYTLAAPDPLALEEAALLSHLADAHADLVSELVDRAGSRLPHGVVRALPLAMDRHAVSLRCEYGEGHCDLRLLFPGEARDAAEAGDMVRRLLTAPRCAHHH
;
A
#
# COMPACT_ATOMS: atom_id res chain seq x y z
N MET A 1 39.15 8.41 -2.28
CA MET A 1 38.20 9.01 -1.34
C MET A 1 36.88 8.29 -1.53
N SER A 2 36.53 7.40 -0.59
CA SER A 2 35.27 6.67 -0.64
C SER A 2 34.15 7.59 -0.08
N VAL A 3 33.24 8.00 -0.93
CA VAL A 3 32.06 8.77 -0.50
C VAL A 3 31.16 7.78 0.25
N ALA A 4 30.97 8.00 1.55
CA ALA A 4 30.01 7.22 2.33
C ALA A 4 28.62 7.40 1.72
N PRO A 5 27.82 6.33 1.53
CA PRO A 5 26.46 6.45 1.02
C PRO A 5 25.66 7.33 1.96
N SER A 6 24.96 8.33 1.40
CA SER A 6 23.98 9.13 2.15
C SER A 6 22.98 8.20 2.85
N PRO A 7 22.64 8.44 4.12
CA PRO A 7 21.65 7.62 4.79
C PRO A 7 20.34 7.66 4.00
N ALA A 8 19.78 6.47 3.71
CA ALA A 8 18.51 6.36 3.03
C ALA A 8 17.43 7.05 3.87
N LEU A 9 16.58 7.83 3.22
CA LEU A 9 15.46 8.51 3.89
C LEU A 9 14.52 7.46 4.52
N PRO A 10 13.95 7.76 5.71
CA PRO A 10 13.00 6.86 6.36
C PRO A 10 11.84 6.52 5.42
N GLN A 11 11.64 5.24 5.17
CA GLN A 11 10.56 4.75 4.33
C GLN A 11 10.20 3.31 4.72
N GLN A 12 8.99 2.90 4.41
CA GLN A 12 8.59 1.51 4.56
C GLN A 12 9.46 0.60 3.69
N THR A 13 9.81 -0.57 4.20
CA THR A 13 10.38 -1.64 3.38
C THR A 13 9.34 -2.18 2.40
N ALA A 14 9.77 -2.83 1.33
CA ALA A 14 8.86 -3.47 0.38
C ALA A 14 7.94 -4.51 1.06
N ALA A 15 8.45 -5.21 2.08
CA ALA A 15 7.67 -6.17 2.86
C ALA A 15 6.56 -5.49 3.69
N GLU A 16 6.88 -4.39 4.37
CA GLU A 16 5.89 -3.59 5.12
C GLU A 16 4.84 -2.97 4.19
N GLN A 17 5.24 -2.50 3.00
CA GLN A 17 4.30 -1.99 2.00
C GLN A 17 3.31 -3.07 1.53
N VAL A 18 3.81 -4.29 1.22
CA VAL A 18 2.94 -5.43 0.87
C VAL A 18 1.97 -5.74 2.00
N ARG A 19 2.45 -5.77 3.26
CA ARG A 19 1.60 -6.02 4.43
C ARG A 19 0.55 -4.94 4.62
N SER A 20 0.89 -3.67 4.36
CA SER A 20 -0.02 -2.53 4.46
C SER A 20 -1.09 -2.58 3.36
N VAL A 21 -0.71 -2.92 2.12
CA VAL A 21 -1.67 -3.11 1.02
C VAL A 21 -2.67 -4.22 1.35
N LEU A 22 -2.18 -5.37 1.83
CA LEU A 22 -3.03 -6.48 2.23
C LEU A 22 -3.97 -6.15 3.38
N ALA A 23 -3.49 -5.39 4.38
CA ALA A 23 -4.30 -5.05 5.55
C ALA A 23 -5.51 -4.17 5.20
N ARG A 24 -5.39 -3.29 4.19
CA ARG A 24 -6.46 -2.38 3.76
C ARG A 24 -7.27 -2.86 2.57
N ALA A 25 -6.84 -3.94 1.90
CA ALA A 25 -7.52 -4.44 0.71
C ALA A 25 -8.91 -4.99 1.05
N LEU A 26 -9.93 -4.51 0.36
CA LEU A 26 -11.30 -5.02 0.45
C LEU A 26 -11.61 -6.05 -0.64
N SER A 27 -10.79 -6.10 -1.69
CA SER A 27 -10.96 -7.01 -2.82
C SER A 27 -9.61 -7.53 -3.30
N LEU A 28 -9.64 -8.71 -3.89
CA LEU A 28 -8.51 -9.31 -4.57
C LEU A 28 -8.98 -10.09 -5.79
N SER A 29 -8.10 -10.30 -6.76
CA SER A 29 -8.34 -11.23 -7.86
C SER A 29 -7.54 -12.51 -7.63
N LEU A 30 -8.24 -13.65 -7.60
CA LEU A 30 -7.66 -14.99 -7.44
C LEU A 30 -7.62 -15.68 -8.79
N THR A 31 -6.46 -16.14 -9.23
CA THR A 31 -6.31 -16.95 -10.44
C THR A 31 -5.99 -18.39 -10.06
N LEU A 32 -6.79 -19.32 -10.55
CA LEU A 32 -6.64 -20.78 -10.41
C LEU A 32 -6.78 -21.45 -11.79
N GLY A 33 -5.84 -22.31 -12.16
CA GLY A 33 -5.92 -23.04 -13.43
C GLY A 33 -6.07 -22.12 -14.68
N GLY A 34 -5.59 -20.87 -14.59
CA GLY A 34 -5.74 -19.86 -15.64
C GLY A 34 -7.06 -19.07 -15.61
N GLN A 35 -8.00 -19.40 -14.74
CA GLN A 35 -9.27 -18.68 -14.57
C GLN A 35 -9.18 -17.70 -13.41
N ALA A 36 -9.64 -16.45 -13.62
CA ALA A 36 -9.65 -15.39 -12.61
C ALA A 36 -11.02 -15.28 -11.92
N TYR A 37 -11.00 -15.03 -10.62
CA TYR A 37 -12.15 -14.83 -9.75
C TYR A 37 -11.94 -13.58 -8.91
N ASP A 38 -12.85 -12.63 -8.96
CA ASP A 38 -12.82 -11.46 -8.11
C ASP A 38 -13.50 -11.75 -6.76
N LEU A 39 -12.78 -11.57 -5.69
CA LEU A 39 -13.24 -11.80 -4.32
C LEU A 39 -13.35 -10.47 -3.59
N LEU A 40 -14.58 -10.15 -3.17
CA LEU A 40 -14.88 -8.95 -2.39
C LEU A 40 -15.19 -9.34 -0.94
N GLY A 41 -14.39 -8.83 0.01
CA GLY A 41 -14.55 -9.12 1.43
C GLY A 41 -14.36 -10.60 1.81
N ALA A 42 -13.89 -11.42 0.88
CA ALA A 42 -13.79 -12.88 1.05
C ALA A 42 -12.38 -13.32 1.42
N HIS A 43 -11.63 -12.50 2.16
CA HIS A 43 -10.33 -12.87 2.68
C HIS A 43 -10.06 -12.24 4.04
N THR A 44 -9.17 -12.87 4.79
CA THR A 44 -8.63 -12.34 6.04
C THR A 44 -7.12 -12.44 6.03
N VAL A 45 -6.46 -11.48 6.71
CA VAL A 45 -5.01 -11.47 6.89
C VAL A 45 -4.72 -11.61 8.38
N GLY A 46 -4.27 -12.78 8.76
CA GLY A 46 -3.96 -13.10 10.15
C GLY A 46 -2.53 -12.69 10.56
N ALA A 47 -2.15 -13.16 11.74
CA ALA A 47 -0.80 -12.97 12.25
C ALA A 47 0.25 -13.45 11.24
N ARG A 48 1.39 -12.75 11.19
CA ARG A 48 2.49 -13.03 10.27
C ARG A 48 2.08 -13.05 8.78
N GLY A 49 1.00 -12.31 8.41
CA GLY A 49 0.55 -12.19 7.03
C GLY A 49 -0.11 -13.43 6.45
N ARG A 50 -0.56 -14.36 7.26
CA ARG A 50 -1.30 -15.54 6.78
C ARG A 50 -2.57 -15.08 6.08
N ILE A 51 -2.71 -15.46 4.81
CA ILE A 51 -3.89 -15.14 4.00
C ILE A 51 -4.82 -16.33 4.03
N THR A 52 -6.05 -16.08 4.44
CA THR A 52 -7.14 -17.06 4.39
C THR A 52 -8.24 -16.51 3.48
N LEU A 53 -8.65 -17.32 2.52
CA LEU A 53 -9.75 -17.02 1.61
C LEU A 53 -11.01 -17.70 2.12
N HIS A 54 -12.14 -17.03 2.00
CA HIS A 54 -13.48 -17.50 2.37
C HIS A 54 -14.37 -17.43 1.13
N PRO A 55 -14.21 -18.36 0.17
CA PRO A 55 -15.02 -18.36 -1.05
C PRO A 55 -16.50 -18.38 -0.71
N PRO A 56 -17.33 -17.52 -1.33
CA PRO A 56 -18.78 -17.59 -1.16
C PRO A 56 -19.30 -18.95 -1.67
N ALA A 57 -20.29 -19.51 -0.99
CA ALA A 57 -20.96 -20.72 -1.45
C ALA A 57 -21.66 -20.51 -2.80
N ASP A 58 -21.89 -21.57 -3.54
CA ASP A 58 -22.62 -21.59 -4.81
C ASP A 58 -22.06 -20.63 -5.87
N THR A 59 -20.75 -20.55 -5.97
CA THR A 59 -20.06 -19.72 -6.97
C THR A 59 -19.24 -20.59 -7.93
N PRO A 60 -18.92 -20.09 -9.15
CA PRO A 60 -18.02 -20.78 -10.07
C PRO A 60 -16.66 -21.13 -9.45
N LEU A 61 -16.21 -20.37 -8.45
CA LEU A 61 -14.99 -20.67 -7.71
C LEU A 61 -15.15 -21.94 -6.86
N THR A 62 -16.25 -22.07 -6.12
CA THR A 62 -16.51 -23.26 -5.30
C THR A 62 -16.71 -24.51 -6.16
N ASP A 63 -17.36 -24.40 -7.32
CA ASP A 63 -17.46 -25.48 -8.29
C ASP A 63 -16.08 -25.91 -8.82
N HIS A 64 -15.23 -24.95 -9.16
CA HIS A 64 -13.86 -25.22 -9.60
C HIS A 64 -13.05 -25.94 -8.49
N LEU A 65 -13.15 -25.45 -7.26
CA LEU A 65 -12.47 -26.05 -6.10
C LEU A 65 -12.93 -27.49 -5.83
N ALA A 66 -14.23 -27.78 -6.00
CA ALA A 66 -14.79 -29.12 -5.80
C ALA A 66 -14.30 -30.15 -6.85
N LEU A 67 -13.96 -29.69 -8.05
CA LEU A 67 -13.45 -30.53 -9.14
C LEU A 67 -11.92 -30.66 -9.15
N ALA A 68 -11.24 -29.84 -8.38
CA ALA A 68 -9.78 -29.79 -8.37
C ALA A 68 -9.20 -30.96 -7.52
N PRO A 69 -8.01 -31.48 -7.91
CA PRO A 69 -7.29 -32.43 -7.09
C PRO A 69 -7.01 -31.91 -5.68
N ALA A 70 -7.26 -32.74 -4.65
CA ALA A 70 -7.15 -32.32 -3.25
C ALA A 70 -5.76 -31.84 -2.82
N ASP A 71 -4.72 -32.13 -3.61
CA ASP A 71 -3.33 -32.03 -3.12
C ASP A 71 -2.61 -30.74 -3.45
N ALA A 72 -3.10 -29.92 -4.35
CA ALA A 72 -2.41 -28.66 -4.64
C ALA A 72 -3.01 -27.83 -5.77
N LEU A 73 -3.62 -26.76 -5.41
CA LEU A 73 -4.01 -25.73 -6.35
C LEU A 73 -2.96 -24.63 -6.37
N ASP A 74 -2.19 -24.57 -7.45
CA ASP A 74 -1.37 -23.40 -7.70
C ASP A 74 -2.28 -22.17 -7.85
N ALA A 75 -1.99 -21.14 -7.06
CA ALA A 75 -2.80 -19.96 -6.98
C ALA A 75 -1.97 -18.69 -7.15
N ARG A 76 -2.58 -17.71 -7.78
CA ARG A 76 -2.07 -16.36 -7.85
C ARG A 76 -3.13 -15.39 -7.32
N ILE A 77 -2.72 -14.53 -6.40
CA ILE A 77 -3.54 -13.43 -5.89
C ILE A 77 -2.94 -12.12 -6.36
N ASP A 78 -3.76 -11.29 -6.97
CA ASP A 78 -3.40 -9.94 -7.39
C ASP A 78 -4.24 -8.91 -6.61
N LEU A 79 -3.56 -7.88 -6.09
CA LEU A 79 -4.17 -6.74 -5.43
C LEU A 79 -3.67 -5.46 -6.07
N THR A 80 -4.56 -4.48 -6.20
CA THR A 80 -4.21 -3.15 -6.70
C THR A 80 -4.50 -2.12 -5.61
N ASP A 81 -3.47 -1.39 -5.22
CA ASP A 81 -3.55 -0.31 -4.27
C ASP A 81 -3.84 1.01 -5.00
N ILE A 82 -4.97 1.63 -4.65
CA ILE A 82 -5.49 2.82 -5.33
C ILE A 82 -5.62 3.95 -4.31
N ALA A 83 -5.06 5.12 -4.61
CA ALA A 83 -5.23 6.31 -3.78
C ALA A 83 -6.72 6.67 -3.62
N PRO A 84 -7.17 7.03 -2.40
CA PRO A 84 -8.58 7.37 -2.14
C PRO A 84 -8.98 8.70 -2.77
N THR A 85 -8.04 9.60 -2.97
CA THR A 85 -8.25 10.94 -3.53
C THR A 85 -8.33 10.94 -5.06
N ALA A 86 -8.95 11.97 -5.65
CA ALA A 86 -9.20 12.07 -7.09
C ALA A 86 -7.97 12.56 -7.88
N LEU A 87 -6.90 11.75 -7.88
CA LEU A 87 -5.62 12.01 -8.54
C LEU A 87 -5.57 11.49 -9.98
N ARG A 88 -4.65 12.02 -10.80
CA ARG A 88 -4.16 11.32 -11.98
C ARG A 88 -3.34 10.10 -11.56
N ASP A 89 -3.45 9.00 -12.33
CA ASP A 89 -2.67 7.77 -12.08
C ASP A 89 -2.76 7.31 -10.61
N ARG A 90 -3.98 7.06 -10.16
CA ARG A 90 -4.30 6.69 -8.77
C ARG A 90 -3.67 5.39 -8.28
N VAL A 91 -3.21 4.52 -9.19
CA VAL A 91 -2.59 3.24 -8.82
C VAL A 91 -1.22 3.51 -8.20
N ARG A 92 -1.10 3.23 -6.90
CA ARG A 92 0.14 3.42 -6.13
C ARG A 92 1.03 2.19 -6.17
N ALA A 93 0.40 1.02 -6.08
CA ALA A 93 1.11 -0.25 -6.07
C ALA A 93 0.23 -1.38 -6.62
N ARG A 94 0.90 -2.45 -7.07
CA ARG A 94 0.29 -3.75 -7.35
C ARG A 94 1.07 -4.81 -6.61
N VAL A 95 0.35 -5.69 -5.92
CA VAL A 95 0.93 -6.82 -5.20
C VAL A 95 0.48 -8.10 -5.90
N THR A 96 1.43 -8.95 -6.22
CA THR A 96 1.18 -10.31 -6.72
C THR A 96 1.75 -11.32 -5.72
N LEU A 97 0.91 -12.21 -5.27
CA LEU A 97 1.26 -13.33 -4.39
C LEU A 97 1.02 -14.62 -5.13
N THR A 98 1.99 -15.50 -5.15
CA THR A 98 1.83 -16.86 -5.73
C THR A 98 2.19 -17.92 -4.72
N GLY A 99 1.51 -19.04 -4.79
CA GLY A 99 1.69 -20.14 -3.87
C GLY A 99 0.67 -21.24 -4.14
N ARG A 100 0.42 -22.06 -3.12
CA ARG A 100 -0.54 -23.17 -3.20
C ARG A 100 -1.67 -22.96 -2.23
N LEU A 101 -2.89 -23.19 -2.67
CA LEU A 101 -4.05 -23.22 -1.78
C LEU A 101 -4.16 -24.58 -1.10
N ALA A 102 -4.41 -24.54 0.20
CA ALA A 102 -4.71 -25.70 1.02
C ALA A 102 -5.87 -25.35 1.97
N PRO A 103 -6.62 -26.34 2.48
CA PRO A 103 -7.59 -26.10 3.53
C PRO A 103 -6.98 -25.31 4.70
N ALA A 104 -7.64 -24.26 5.16
CA ALA A 104 -7.15 -23.45 6.28
C ALA A 104 -7.18 -24.25 7.59
N THR A 105 -8.20 -25.10 7.75
CA THR A 105 -8.37 -26.05 8.86
C THR A 105 -8.62 -27.44 8.28
N PRO A 106 -7.97 -28.49 8.79
CA PRO A 106 -8.26 -29.86 8.36
C PRO A 106 -9.76 -30.17 8.51
N GLY A 107 -10.38 -30.63 7.41
CA GLY A 107 -11.81 -31.00 7.39
C GLY A 107 -12.78 -29.83 7.18
N ASP A 108 -12.29 -28.57 7.05
CA ASP A 108 -13.11 -27.43 6.66
C ASP A 108 -12.84 -27.07 5.19
N PRO A 109 -13.71 -27.43 4.25
CA PRO A 109 -13.56 -27.06 2.84
C PRO A 109 -13.93 -25.59 2.56
N GLY A 110 -14.56 -24.90 3.51
CA GLY A 110 -15.07 -23.53 3.33
C GLY A 110 -14.00 -22.44 3.43
N SER A 111 -12.83 -22.77 3.97
CA SER A 111 -11.74 -21.79 4.13
C SER A 111 -10.43 -22.33 3.59
N LEU A 112 -9.73 -21.52 2.79
CA LEU A 112 -8.47 -21.87 2.15
C LEU A 112 -7.36 -20.94 2.61
N ARG A 113 -6.19 -21.48 2.93
CA ARG A 113 -4.98 -20.69 3.16
C ARG A 113 -4.09 -20.71 1.93
N LEU A 114 -3.38 -19.61 1.70
CA LEU A 114 -2.31 -19.58 0.72
C LEU A 114 -0.97 -19.93 1.39
N ASP A 115 -0.39 -21.05 1.00
CA ASP A 115 1.00 -21.40 1.31
C ASP A 115 1.90 -20.64 0.34
N LEU A 116 2.45 -19.51 0.81
CA LEU A 116 3.08 -18.50 0.01
C LEU A 116 4.46 -18.95 -0.50
N ALA A 117 4.67 -18.90 -1.81
CA ALA A 117 5.95 -19.20 -2.46
C ALA A 117 6.68 -17.93 -2.94
N ARG A 118 5.95 -16.93 -3.45
CA ARG A 118 6.54 -15.73 -4.04
C ARG A 118 5.68 -14.50 -3.76
N VAL A 119 6.34 -13.37 -3.52
CA VAL A 119 5.72 -12.05 -3.31
C VAL A 119 6.39 -11.04 -4.21
N VAL A 120 5.61 -10.31 -4.99
CA VAL A 120 6.10 -9.23 -5.87
C VAL A 120 5.32 -7.96 -5.60
N LEU A 121 6.04 -6.88 -5.35
CA LEU A 121 5.52 -5.52 -5.25
C LEU A 121 5.94 -4.72 -6.48
N ARG A 122 4.98 -4.12 -7.19
CA ARG A 122 5.22 -3.13 -8.25
C ARG A 122 4.73 -1.77 -7.79
N THR A 123 5.59 -0.77 -7.93
CA THR A 123 5.28 0.65 -7.66
C THR A 123 5.69 1.49 -8.88
N GLY A 124 5.43 2.79 -8.83
CA GLY A 124 5.93 3.73 -9.85
C GLY A 124 7.46 3.78 -9.94
N THR A 125 8.18 3.37 -8.90
CA THR A 125 9.65 3.37 -8.86
C THR A 125 10.28 2.05 -9.32
N GLY A 126 9.49 0.99 -9.46
CA GLY A 126 10.01 -0.30 -9.93
C GLY A 126 9.28 -1.53 -9.41
N THR A 127 9.92 -2.67 -9.64
CA THR A 127 9.43 -3.99 -9.20
C THR A 127 10.38 -4.56 -8.17
N HIS A 128 9.83 -5.00 -7.04
CA HIS A 128 10.56 -5.57 -5.92
C HIS A 128 10.06 -6.99 -5.64
N GLU A 129 10.94 -7.94 -5.63
CA GLU A 129 10.65 -9.28 -5.13
C GLU A 129 10.92 -9.30 -3.62
N VAL A 130 9.93 -9.70 -2.85
CA VAL A 130 9.98 -9.77 -1.39
C VAL A 130 10.14 -11.22 -0.98
N ALA A 131 11.21 -11.53 -0.25
CA ALA A 131 11.41 -12.87 0.28
C ALA A 131 10.25 -13.26 1.22
N PRO A 132 9.67 -14.48 1.11
CA PRO A 132 8.56 -14.92 1.96
C PRO A 132 8.83 -14.79 3.47
N GLY A 133 10.08 -15.02 3.88
CA GLY A 133 10.53 -14.81 5.27
C GLY A 133 10.45 -13.35 5.71
N ALA A 134 10.89 -12.41 4.86
CA ALA A 134 10.80 -10.98 5.14
C ALA A 134 9.32 -10.51 5.21
N TYR A 135 8.47 -11.00 4.30
CA TYR A 135 7.03 -10.76 4.33
C TYR A 135 6.39 -11.24 5.64
N THR A 136 6.75 -12.45 6.10
CA THR A 136 6.21 -13.06 7.32
C THR A 136 6.61 -12.28 8.59
N LEU A 137 7.81 -11.71 8.60
CA LEU A 137 8.33 -10.94 9.74
C LEU A 137 7.87 -9.49 9.76
N ALA A 138 7.51 -8.94 8.62
CA ALA A 138 7.04 -7.56 8.52
C ALA A 138 5.65 -7.39 9.16
N ALA A 139 5.42 -6.20 9.72
CA ALA A 139 4.10 -5.74 10.14
C ALA A 139 3.54 -4.74 9.12
N PRO A 140 2.22 -4.57 9.00
CA PRO A 140 1.67 -3.43 8.28
C PRO A 140 2.03 -2.13 8.98
N ASP A 141 2.04 -1.04 8.23
CA ASP A 141 2.17 0.30 8.81
C ASP A 141 1.03 0.56 9.82
N PRO A 142 1.31 1.20 10.95
CA PRO A 142 0.28 1.50 11.95
C PRO A 142 -0.87 2.34 11.40
N LEU A 143 -0.63 3.14 10.36
CA LEU A 143 -1.66 3.96 9.71
C LEU A 143 -2.43 3.23 8.61
N ALA A 144 -2.06 2.00 8.23
CA ALA A 144 -2.54 1.33 7.03
C ALA A 144 -4.08 1.26 6.93
N LEU A 145 -4.78 1.02 8.02
CA LEU A 145 -6.24 0.92 8.04
C LEU A 145 -6.95 2.28 8.02
N GLU A 146 -6.30 3.31 8.55
CA GLU A 146 -6.86 4.65 8.69
C GLU A 146 -6.40 5.60 7.58
N GLU A 147 -5.39 5.19 6.80
CA GLU A 147 -4.76 6.01 5.76
C GLU A 147 -5.78 6.64 4.81
N ALA A 148 -6.74 5.85 4.32
CA ALA A 148 -7.73 6.34 3.37
C ALA A 148 -8.58 7.47 3.96
N ALA A 149 -9.03 7.32 5.20
CA ALA A 149 -9.79 8.35 5.91
C ALA A 149 -8.95 9.60 6.16
N LEU A 150 -7.69 9.44 6.59
CA LEU A 150 -6.76 10.55 6.80
C LEU A 150 -6.51 11.35 5.53
N LEU A 151 -6.25 10.67 4.40
CA LEU A 151 -6.00 11.32 3.12
C LEU A 151 -7.23 12.05 2.58
N SER A 152 -8.42 11.43 2.68
CA SER A 152 -9.68 12.07 2.28
C SER A 152 -9.98 13.27 3.16
N HIS A 153 -9.83 13.15 4.48
CA HIS A 153 -10.02 14.26 5.40
C HIS A 153 -9.06 15.43 5.10
N LEU A 154 -7.78 15.14 4.86
CA LEU A 154 -6.80 16.14 4.50
C LEU A 154 -7.13 16.84 3.17
N ALA A 155 -7.65 16.10 2.19
CA ALA A 155 -8.05 16.65 0.90
C ALA A 155 -9.30 17.52 0.98
N ASP A 156 -10.31 17.09 1.75
CA ASP A 156 -11.63 17.70 1.74
C ASP A 156 -11.77 18.84 2.76
N ALA A 157 -11.16 18.67 3.94
CA ALA A 157 -11.29 19.63 5.04
C ALA A 157 -10.09 20.56 5.20
N HIS A 158 -8.94 20.25 4.60
CA HIS A 158 -7.67 20.95 4.84
C HIS A 158 -6.89 21.25 3.55
N ALA A 159 -7.58 21.68 2.49
CA ALA A 159 -6.96 22.03 1.21
C ALA A 159 -5.96 23.20 1.35
N ASP A 160 -6.18 24.10 2.30
CA ASP A 160 -5.27 25.17 2.69
C ASP A 160 -3.94 24.64 3.23
N LEU A 161 -3.97 23.62 4.09
CA LEU A 161 -2.76 22.97 4.61
C LEU A 161 -1.98 22.26 3.50
N VAL A 162 -2.69 21.60 2.55
CA VAL A 162 -2.05 20.98 1.39
C VAL A 162 -1.32 22.03 0.55
N SER A 163 -1.95 23.17 0.30
CA SER A 163 -1.34 24.29 -0.43
C SER A 163 -0.10 24.83 0.29
N GLU A 164 -0.17 25.02 1.60
CA GLU A 164 0.97 25.49 2.39
C GLU A 164 2.13 24.48 2.40
N LEU A 165 1.86 23.18 2.44
CA LEU A 165 2.87 22.12 2.34
C LEU A 165 3.59 22.17 0.98
N VAL A 166 2.85 22.42 -0.10
CA VAL A 166 3.41 22.58 -1.45
C VAL A 166 4.30 23.83 -1.52
N ASP A 167 3.82 24.97 -1.01
CA ASP A 167 4.59 26.22 -0.98
C ASP A 167 5.90 26.07 -0.21
N ARG A 168 5.90 25.29 0.87
CA ARG A 168 7.11 24.98 1.66
C ARG A 168 8.11 24.11 0.90
N ALA A 169 7.66 23.33 -0.05
CA ALA A 169 8.56 22.54 -0.90
C ALA A 169 9.39 23.45 -1.84
N GLY A 170 8.86 24.62 -2.20
CA GLY A 170 9.56 25.66 -2.94
C GLY A 170 10.22 25.15 -4.22
N SER A 171 11.52 25.43 -4.38
CA SER A 171 12.31 25.06 -5.57
C SER A 171 12.48 23.57 -5.83
N ARG A 172 12.00 22.70 -4.93
CA ARG A 172 11.99 21.25 -5.17
C ARG A 172 10.93 20.79 -6.16
N LEU A 173 9.96 21.67 -6.45
CA LEU A 173 8.88 21.39 -7.40
C LEU A 173 9.11 22.17 -8.70
N PRO A 174 8.80 21.58 -9.86
CA PRO A 174 8.73 22.32 -11.11
C PRO A 174 7.68 23.44 -11.02
N HIS A 175 7.86 24.51 -11.82
CA HIS A 175 6.87 25.57 -11.90
C HIS A 175 5.58 25.08 -12.58
N GLY A 176 4.44 25.69 -12.24
CA GLY A 176 3.17 25.45 -12.91
C GLY A 176 2.35 24.30 -12.32
N VAL A 177 2.48 24.03 -11.02
CA VAL A 177 1.55 23.12 -10.30
C VAL A 177 0.15 23.70 -10.41
N VAL A 178 -0.76 22.93 -11.01
CA VAL A 178 -2.18 23.29 -11.18
C VAL A 178 -3.00 22.82 -9.98
N ARG A 179 -2.66 21.65 -9.45
CA ARG A 179 -3.34 21.03 -8.33
C ARG A 179 -2.39 20.13 -7.54
N ALA A 180 -2.55 20.10 -6.23
CA ALA A 180 -1.88 19.15 -5.37
C ALA A 180 -2.89 18.44 -4.46
N LEU A 181 -2.76 17.13 -4.31
CA LEU A 181 -3.64 16.33 -3.48
C LEU A 181 -2.83 15.27 -2.71
N PRO A 182 -3.32 14.85 -1.53
CA PRO A 182 -2.72 13.76 -0.78
C PRO A 182 -2.74 12.45 -1.59
N LEU A 183 -1.58 11.81 -1.73
CA LEU A 183 -1.39 10.55 -2.46
C LEU A 183 -1.30 9.36 -1.49
N ALA A 184 -0.46 9.49 -0.46
CA ALA A 184 -0.16 8.44 0.50
C ALA A 184 0.27 9.03 1.84
N MET A 185 0.06 8.28 2.90
CA MET A 185 0.57 8.59 4.24
C MET A 185 1.04 7.31 4.90
N ASP A 186 2.22 7.35 5.49
CA ASP A 186 2.75 6.29 6.33
C ASP A 186 3.33 6.89 7.62
N ARG A 187 3.78 6.06 8.55
CA ARG A 187 4.35 6.52 9.82
C ARG A 187 5.49 7.53 9.69
N HIS A 188 6.13 7.61 8.53
CA HIS A 188 7.32 8.44 8.32
C HIS A 188 7.03 9.74 7.56
N ALA A 189 5.94 9.79 6.77
CA ALA A 189 5.73 10.89 5.84
C ALA A 189 4.30 11.00 5.32
N VAL A 190 3.96 12.19 4.83
CA VAL A 190 2.86 12.41 3.90
C VAL A 190 3.43 12.64 2.50
N SER A 191 2.80 12.04 1.49
CA SER A 191 3.13 12.23 0.08
C SER A 191 1.99 12.96 -0.60
N LEU A 192 2.33 14.00 -1.37
CA LEU A 192 1.39 14.77 -2.17
C LEU A 192 1.70 14.53 -3.65
N ARG A 193 0.69 14.37 -4.48
CA ARG A 193 0.82 14.42 -5.93
C ARG A 193 0.56 15.83 -6.41
N CYS A 194 1.56 16.42 -7.06
CA CYS A 194 1.49 17.72 -7.69
C CYS A 194 1.26 17.53 -9.18
N GLU A 195 0.10 17.96 -9.68
CA GLU A 195 -0.31 17.81 -11.07
C GLU A 195 -0.02 19.08 -11.86
N TYR A 196 0.46 18.89 -13.08
CA TYR A 196 0.74 19.94 -14.06
C TYR A 196 -0.19 19.79 -15.27
N GLY A 197 -0.07 20.68 -16.25
CA GLY A 197 -0.83 20.56 -17.49
C GLY A 197 -0.71 19.17 -18.13
N GLU A 198 0.50 18.63 -18.24
CA GLU A 198 0.81 17.37 -18.93
C GLU A 198 1.58 16.39 -18.04
N GLY A 199 1.19 16.18 -16.80
CA GLY A 199 1.87 15.22 -15.96
C GLY A 199 1.70 15.48 -14.46
N HIS A 200 2.51 14.79 -13.70
CA HIS A 200 2.56 14.96 -12.24
C HIS A 200 3.95 14.63 -11.70
N CYS A 201 4.24 15.08 -10.49
CA CYS A 201 5.33 14.58 -9.67
C CYS A 201 4.83 14.33 -8.24
N ASP A 202 5.51 13.46 -7.53
CA ASP A 202 5.19 13.14 -6.15
C ASP A 202 6.18 13.82 -5.20
N LEU A 203 5.64 14.57 -4.25
CA LEU A 203 6.37 15.24 -3.19
C LEU A 203 6.22 14.46 -1.90
N ARG A 204 7.31 13.89 -1.38
CA ARG A 204 7.32 13.22 -0.08
C ARG A 204 7.86 14.16 0.99
N LEU A 205 7.07 14.40 2.03
CA LEU A 205 7.37 15.27 3.16
C LEU A 205 7.55 14.40 4.41
N LEU A 206 8.79 14.30 4.88
CA LEU A 206 9.13 13.48 6.04
C LEU A 206 8.61 14.13 7.31
N PHE A 207 8.00 13.33 8.16
CA PHE A 207 7.63 13.73 9.51
C PHE A 207 8.88 13.95 10.39
N PRO A 208 8.82 14.82 11.39
CA PRO A 208 9.92 15.02 12.34
C PRO A 208 10.13 13.83 13.28
N GLY A 209 9.27 12.83 13.24
CA GLY A 209 9.32 11.59 13.99
C GLY A 209 8.34 10.58 13.40
N GLU A 210 8.28 9.37 13.94
CA GLU A 210 7.32 8.35 13.50
C GLU A 210 5.93 8.59 14.12
N ALA A 211 4.88 8.49 13.30
CA ALA A 211 3.50 8.50 13.76
C ALA A 211 3.05 7.06 14.08
N ARG A 212 2.48 6.84 15.24
CA ARG A 212 2.03 5.52 15.71
C ARG A 212 0.54 5.29 15.51
N ASP A 213 -0.21 6.38 15.28
CA ASP A 213 -1.65 6.38 15.04
C ASP A 213 -2.09 7.61 14.25
N ALA A 214 -3.38 7.68 13.92
CA ALA A 214 -3.98 8.77 13.15
C ALA A 214 -3.86 10.14 13.84
N ALA A 215 -3.97 10.20 15.16
CA ALA A 215 -3.86 11.46 15.91
C ALA A 215 -2.44 12.02 15.84
N GLU A 216 -1.44 11.16 16.06
CA GLU A 216 -0.04 11.54 15.90
C GLU A 216 0.29 11.95 14.45
N ALA A 217 -0.25 11.23 13.45
CA ALA A 217 -0.08 11.60 12.05
C ALA A 217 -0.60 13.02 11.77
N GLY A 218 -1.79 13.38 12.27
CA GLY A 218 -2.34 14.71 12.18
C GLY A 218 -1.46 15.77 12.86
N ASP A 219 -0.88 15.45 14.03
CA ASP A 219 0.08 16.33 14.71
C ASP A 219 1.37 16.50 13.90
N MET A 220 1.87 15.43 13.29
CA MET A 220 3.06 15.49 12.44
C MET A 220 2.84 16.37 11.21
N VAL A 221 1.67 16.28 10.56
CA VAL A 221 1.31 17.19 9.44
C VAL A 221 1.33 18.65 9.91
N ARG A 222 0.73 18.97 11.07
CA ARG A 222 0.78 20.33 11.63
C ARG A 222 2.20 20.80 11.93
N ARG A 223 3.06 19.92 12.46
CA ARG A 223 4.48 20.23 12.73
C ARG A 223 5.27 20.51 11.45
N LEU A 224 4.95 19.86 10.33
CA LEU A 224 5.57 20.18 9.05
C LEU A 224 5.33 21.64 8.66
N LEU A 225 4.18 22.19 9.01
CA LEU A 225 3.84 23.59 8.74
C LEU A 225 4.56 24.59 9.64
N THR A 226 4.91 24.21 10.86
CA THR A 226 5.57 25.06 11.84
C THR A 226 7.10 24.94 11.82
N ALA A 227 7.65 23.90 11.16
CA ALA A 227 9.09 23.70 11.06
C ALA A 227 9.77 24.87 10.33
N PRO A 228 10.95 25.33 10.77
CA PRO A 228 11.68 26.36 10.04
C PRO A 228 11.98 25.89 8.62
N ARG A 229 11.78 26.77 7.63
CA ARG A 229 12.17 26.48 6.25
C ARG A 229 13.68 26.23 6.23
N CYS A 230 14.11 25.02 5.84
CA CYS A 230 15.54 24.80 5.62
C CYS A 230 16.02 25.77 4.55
N ALA A 231 16.77 26.80 4.98
CA ALA A 231 17.50 27.65 4.06
C ALA A 231 18.59 26.78 3.41
N HIS A 232 18.35 26.34 2.18
CA HIS A 232 19.43 25.75 1.39
C HIS A 232 20.36 26.91 1.00
N HIS A 233 21.52 26.95 1.63
CA HIS A 233 22.64 27.68 1.08
C HIS A 233 22.97 27.11 -0.30
N HIS A 234 23.02 28.02 -1.27
CA HIS A 234 23.50 27.80 -2.64
C HIS A 234 24.96 27.31 -2.65
#